data_fad7e0b08fadb16037007e3152fc563c
#
_entry.id   fad7e0b08fadb16037007e3152fc563c
#
_cell.length_a   1.000
_cell.length_b   1.000
_cell.length_c   1.000
_cell.angle_alpha   90.00
_cell.angle_beta   90.00
_cell.angle_gamma   90.00
#
_symmetry.space_group_name_H-M   'P 1'
#
loop_
_entity.id
_entity.type
_entity.pdbx_description
1 polymer ?
#
loop_
_entity_poly.entity_id
_entity_poly.type
_entity_poly.pdbx_seq_one_letter_code
_entity_poly.pdbx_strand_id
1 'polypeptide(L)'
;GLAGSKVASPDQPSGRPEAVPKQEKVNFRITDDDLGAGGPKAKFRANMDAIHLLKTIEAEGRLATPEEQEVLSRFVGWGGISQAFDPDNTSWSREFSEVKEALTTEEYQEARASTLNAFYTSPTVIKAMYEALENMGLRTGNVLEPSCGIGNFMGLVPESMENLKMYGVELDSISGRIAKQLYQKMQISLHHHNIRIIRLF
;
A
#
# COMPACT_ATOMS: atom_id res chain seq x y z
N GLY A 1 50.28 -43.54 -43.39
CA GLY A 1 48.95 -43.23 -43.00
C GLY A 1 48.85 -43.10 -41.47
N LEU A 2 48.58 -41.92 -40.93
CA LEU A 2 48.25 -41.71 -39.52
C LEU A 2 46.85 -41.06 -39.49
N ALA A 3 45.91 -41.81 -38.95
CA ALA A 3 44.53 -41.37 -38.74
C ALA A 3 44.50 -40.36 -37.56
N GLY A 4 44.01 -39.13 -37.82
CA GLY A 4 43.73 -38.12 -36.81
C GLY A 4 42.36 -38.38 -36.20
N SER A 5 42.35 -38.69 -34.91
CA SER A 5 41.15 -38.81 -34.08
C SER A 5 40.61 -37.43 -33.75
N LYS A 6 39.40 -37.08 -34.21
CA LYS A 6 38.65 -35.89 -33.75
C LYS A 6 38.04 -36.19 -32.40
N VAL A 7 38.50 -35.47 -31.36
CA VAL A 7 37.86 -35.43 -30.07
C VAL A 7 36.66 -34.48 -30.15
N ALA A 8 35.47 -34.99 -29.91
CA ALA A 8 34.25 -34.22 -29.79
C ALA A 8 34.23 -33.47 -28.44
N SER A 9 34.06 -32.16 -28.49
CA SER A 9 33.79 -31.33 -27.29
C SER A 9 32.37 -31.61 -26.78
N PRO A 10 32.16 -31.69 -25.46
CA PRO A 10 30.80 -31.84 -24.92
C PRO A 10 30.02 -30.53 -25.04
N ASP A 11 28.85 -30.63 -25.69
CA ASP A 11 27.84 -29.59 -25.73
C ASP A 11 27.46 -29.20 -24.28
N GLN A 12 27.71 -27.94 -23.90
CA GLN A 12 27.14 -27.34 -22.70
C GLN A 12 25.71 -26.89 -23.05
N PRO A 13 24.70 -27.27 -22.26
CA PRO A 13 23.37 -26.71 -22.39
C PRO A 13 23.39 -25.26 -21.92
N SER A 14 23.32 -24.31 -22.84
CA SER A 14 23.08 -22.90 -22.55
C SER A 14 21.62 -22.71 -22.10
N GLY A 15 21.35 -23.05 -20.85
CA GLY A 15 20.10 -22.69 -20.18
C GLY A 15 20.07 -21.18 -19.97
N ARG A 16 19.43 -20.43 -20.88
CA ARG A 16 18.96 -19.09 -20.55
C ARG A 16 18.04 -19.22 -19.33
N PRO A 17 18.22 -18.38 -18.28
CA PRO A 17 17.26 -18.34 -17.20
C PRO A 17 15.87 -18.07 -17.81
N GLU A 18 14.91 -18.93 -17.54
CA GLU A 18 13.52 -18.69 -17.91
C GLU A 18 13.13 -17.34 -17.28
N ALA A 19 12.67 -16.40 -18.12
CA ALA A 19 12.21 -15.10 -17.66
C ALA A 19 11.00 -15.33 -16.73
N VAL A 20 11.15 -14.98 -15.45
CA VAL A 20 10.06 -15.02 -14.49
C VAL A 20 8.88 -14.23 -15.09
N PRO A 21 7.67 -14.82 -15.20
CA PRO A 21 6.52 -14.15 -15.77
C PRO A 21 6.32 -12.81 -15.07
N LYS A 22 6.27 -11.72 -15.84
CA LYS A 22 6.06 -10.39 -15.30
C LYS A 22 4.65 -10.35 -14.70
N GLN A 23 4.55 -10.22 -13.37
CA GLN A 23 3.27 -10.15 -12.68
C GLN A 23 2.43 -9.01 -13.25
N GLU A 24 1.16 -9.30 -13.61
CA GLU A 24 0.24 -8.28 -14.11
C GLU A 24 -0.14 -7.32 -12.98
N LYS A 25 -0.05 -6.01 -13.26
CA LYS A 25 -0.44 -4.98 -12.29
C LYS A 25 -1.95 -4.91 -12.18
N VAL A 26 -2.45 -4.85 -10.94
CA VAL A 26 -3.88 -4.74 -10.61
C VAL A 26 -4.10 -3.57 -9.66
N ASN A 27 -5.18 -2.80 -9.87
CA ASN A 27 -5.66 -1.84 -8.89
C ASN A 27 -6.77 -2.46 -8.06
N PHE A 28 -6.66 -2.29 -6.76
CA PHE A 28 -7.69 -2.71 -5.81
C PHE A 28 -8.95 -1.87 -5.98
N ARG A 29 -10.11 -2.48 -5.75
CA ARG A 29 -11.40 -1.81 -5.74
C ARG A 29 -12.09 -2.03 -4.41
N ILE A 30 -12.45 -0.95 -3.74
CA ILE A 30 -13.17 -1.03 -2.46
C ILE A 30 -14.63 -1.35 -2.74
N THR A 31 -15.11 -2.46 -2.19
CA THR A 31 -16.51 -2.90 -2.29
C THR A 31 -17.19 -2.99 -0.92
N ASP A 32 -16.40 -2.90 0.16
CA ASP A 32 -16.86 -2.98 1.55
C ASP A 32 -17.06 -1.56 2.11
N ASP A 33 -18.30 -1.20 2.44
CA ASP A 33 -18.64 0.10 3.01
C ASP A 33 -18.29 0.20 4.50
N ASP A 34 -18.10 -0.93 5.17
CA ASP A 34 -17.70 -1.04 6.57
C ASP A 34 -16.16 -1.15 6.76
N LEU A 35 -15.41 -0.78 5.73
CA LEU A 35 -13.96 -0.81 5.77
C LEU A 35 -13.42 0.02 6.95
N GLY A 36 -12.65 -0.63 7.83
CA GLY A 36 -12.12 -0.01 9.05
C GLY A 36 -13.07 -0.02 10.23
N ALA A 37 -14.22 -0.71 10.16
CA ALA A 37 -15.10 -0.95 11.29
C ALA A 37 -14.40 -1.79 12.38
N GLY A 38 -14.89 -1.65 13.63
CA GLY A 38 -14.39 -2.41 14.75
C GLY A 38 -13.77 -1.56 15.86
N GLY A 39 -13.58 -2.18 17.02
CA GLY A 39 -12.95 -1.53 18.18
C GLY A 39 -11.42 -1.42 18.02
N PRO A 40 -10.75 -0.70 18.95
CA PRO A 40 -9.31 -0.43 18.86
C PRO A 40 -8.44 -1.68 18.71
N LYS A 41 -8.74 -2.76 19.40
CA LYS A 41 -7.98 -4.03 19.30
C LYS A 41 -8.13 -4.70 17.94
N ALA A 42 -9.33 -4.66 17.35
CA ALA A 42 -9.57 -5.21 16.01
C ALA A 42 -8.83 -4.39 14.95
N LYS A 43 -8.85 -3.06 15.06
CA LYS A 43 -8.09 -2.15 14.19
C LYS A 43 -6.60 -2.37 14.31
N PHE A 44 -6.09 -2.52 15.52
CA PHE A 44 -4.69 -2.87 15.76
C PHE A 44 -4.31 -4.16 15.05
N ARG A 45 -5.10 -5.22 15.20
CA ARG A 45 -4.84 -6.52 14.55
C ARG A 45 -4.81 -6.37 13.03
N ALA A 46 -5.79 -5.70 12.44
CA ALA A 46 -5.82 -5.45 11.00
C ALA A 46 -4.59 -4.67 10.50
N ASN A 47 -4.13 -3.67 11.26
CA ASN A 47 -2.90 -2.95 10.95
C ASN A 47 -1.67 -3.86 10.98
N MET A 48 -1.53 -4.70 12.02
CA MET A 48 -0.38 -5.61 12.13
C MET A 48 -0.36 -6.66 11.04
N ASP A 49 -1.52 -7.24 10.70
CA ASP A 49 -1.64 -8.22 9.62
C ASP A 49 -1.23 -7.60 8.27
N ALA A 50 -1.66 -6.37 8.00
CA ALA A 50 -1.27 -5.64 6.80
C ALA A 50 0.25 -5.31 6.77
N ILE A 51 0.83 -4.90 7.90
CA ILE A 51 2.27 -4.59 8.00
C ILE A 51 3.11 -5.84 7.79
N HIS A 52 2.78 -6.95 8.44
CA HIS A 52 3.52 -8.20 8.28
C HIS A 52 3.47 -8.69 6.83
N LEU A 53 2.29 -8.62 6.21
CA LEU A 53 2.12 -8.98 4.80
C LEU A 53 2.91 -8.05 3.88
N LEU A 54 2.83 -6.73 4.08
CA LEU A 54 3.60 -5.75 3.32
C LEU A 54 5.10 -6.07 3.33
N LYS A 55 5.66 -6.32 4.53
CA LYS A 55 7.08 -6.64 4.70
C LYS A 55 7.47 -7.95 4.02
N THR A 56 6.58 -8.94 4.02
CA THR A 56 6.78 -10.20 3.29
C THR A 56 6.82 -9.97 1.78
N ILE A 57 5.85 -9.24 1.22
CA ILE A 57 5.79 -8.93 -0.20
C ILE A 57 7.04 -8.17 -0.66
N GLU A 58 7.48 -7.20 0.14
CA GLU A 58 8.67 -6.39 -0.15
C GLU A 58 9.97 -7.21 -0.07
N ALA A 59 10.10 -8.11 0.90
CA ALA A 59 11.24 -9.01 1.02
C ALA A 59 11.34 -9.98 -0.18
N GLU A 60 10.19 -10.38 -0.74
CA GLU A 60 10.11 -11.21 -1.94
C GLU A 60 10.26 -10.43 -3.24
N GLY A 61 10.27 -9.10 -3.19
CA GLY A 61 10.46 -8.21 -4.35
C GLY A 61 9.35 -8.32 -5.41
N ARG A 62 8.12 -8.59 -4.98
CA ARG A 62 6.95 -8.79 -5.85
C ARG A 62 5.82 -7.79 -5.57
N LEU A 63 4.78 -7.88 -6.37
CA LEU A 63 3.52 -7.17 -6.14
C LEU A 63 2.55 -8.04 -5.32
N ALA A 64 1.63 -7.38 -4.61
CA ALA A 64 0.54 -8.04 -3.92
C ALA A 64 -0.42 -8.69 -4.92
N THR A 65 -0.92 -9.89 -4.57
CA THR A 65 -2.03 -10.53 -5.29
C THR A 65 -3.36 -9.86 -4.92
N PRO A 66 -4.46 -10.11 -5.67
CA PRO A 66 -5.77 -9.58 -5.29
C PRO A 66 -6.21 -9.97 -3.88
N GLU A 67 -5.94 -11.20 -3.44
CA GLU A 67 -6.26 -11.69 -2.09
C GLU A 67 -5.43 -10.98 -1.01
N GLU A 68 -4.17 -10.70 -1.31
CA GLU A 68 -3.29 -9.94 -0.43
C GLU A 68 -3.69 -8.47 -0.36
N GLN A 69 -4.19 -7.90 -1.47
CA GLN A 69 -4.73 -6.55 -1.48
C GLN A 69 -5.95 -6.40 -0.54
N GLU A 70 -6.79 -7.44 -0.41
CA GLU A 70 -7.88 -7.46 0.57
C GLU A 70 -7.36 -7.31 2.01
N VAL A 71 -6.27 -7.98 2.36
CA VAL A 71 -5.65 -7.86 3.69
C VAL A 71 -5.04 -6.47 3.87
N LEU A 72 -4.28 -5.99 2.88
CA LEU A 72 -3.64 -4.67 2.93
C LEU A 72 -4.66 -3.53 3.03
N SER A 73 -5.82 -3.66 2.38
CA SER A 73 -6.89 -2.65 2.39
C SER A 73 -7.52 -2.44 3.78
N ARG A 74 -7.32 -3.37 4.71
CA ARG A 74 -7.82 -3.28 6.09
C ARG A 74 -6.94 -2.46 7.01
N PHE A 75 -5.80 -1.97 6.54
CA PHE A 75 -5.00 -1.02 7.29
C PHE A 75 -5.75 0.30 7.46
N VAL A 76 -5.92 0.74 8.69
CA VAL A 76 -6.74 1.93 9.02
C VAL A 76 -5.92 3.09 9.62
N GLY A 77 -4.60 2.98 9.60
CA GLY A 77 -3.72 3.94 10.29
C GLY A 77 -3.80 3.82 11.81
N TRP A 78 -3.20 4.76 12.49
CA TRP A 78 -3.04 4.72 13.94
C TRP A 78 -3.96 5.71 14.69
N GLY A 79 -4.78 6.45 13.98
CA GLY A 79 -5.75 7.37 14.58
C GLY A 79 -6.70 6.64 15.53
N GLY A 80 -6.78 7.11 16.78
CA GLY A 80 -7.60 6.49 17.81
C GLY A 80 -7.06 5.17 18.41
N ILE A 81 -5.80 4.80 18.13
CA ILE A 81 -5.13 3.61 18.69
C ILE A 81 -3.82 4.00 19.43
N SER A 82 -3.79 5.16 20.04
CA SER A 82 -2.62 5.65 20.80
C SER A 82 -2.18 4.72 21.94
N GLN A 83 -3.09 3.91 22.45
CA GLN A 83 -2.82 2.93 23.52
C GLN A 83 -1.75 1.90 23.12
N ALA A 84 -1.61 1.59 21.85
CA ALA A 84 -0.58 0.69 21.33
C ALA A 84 0.86 1.26 21.44
N PHE A 85 0.98 2.57 21.69
CA PHE A 85 2.26 3.29 21.79
C PHE A 85 2.55 3.77 23.22
N ASP A 86 1.73 3.40 24.19
CA ASP A 86 1.85 3.77 25.61
C ASP A 86 2.49 2.61 26.39
N PRO A 87 3.75 2.77 26.86
CA PRO A 87 4.46 1.74 27.60
C PRO A 87 3.85 1.48 29.00
N ASP A 88 3.09 2.45 29.53
CA ASP A 88 2.50 2.36 30.87
C ASP A 88 1.09 1.73 30.85
N ASN A 89 0.54 1.50 29.66
CA ASN A 89 -0.79 0.89 29.51
C ASN A 89 -0.69 -0.65 29.56
N THR A 90 -0.87 -1.20 30.77
CA THR A 90 -0.77 -2.65 31.00
C THR A 90 -1.75 -3.49 30.19
N SER A 91 -2.93 -2.94 29.85
CA SER A 91 -3.94 -3.63 29.03
C SER A 91 -3.57 -3.72 27.55
N TRP A 92 -2.52 -3.02 27.12
CA TRP A 92 -1.96 -3.00 25.77
C TRP A 92 -0.49 -3.41 25.70
N SER A 93 0.07 -3.97 26.76
CA SER A 93 1.50 -4.31 26.85
C SER A 93 1.96 -5.28 25.74
N ARG A 94 1.11 -6.23 25.36
CA ARG A 94 1.39 -7.16 24.26
C ARG A 94 1.45 -6.44 22.90
N GLU A 95 0.46 -5.60 22.63
CA GLU A 95 0.40 -4.82 21.38
C GLU A 95 1.52 -3.80 21.31
N PHE A 96 1.89 -3.18 22.42
CA PHE A 96 3.04 -2.29 22.51
C PHE A 96 4.34 -3.01 22.11
N SER A 97 4.58 -4.21 22.63
CA SER A 97 5.75 -5.01 22.28
C SER A 97 5.72 -5.40 20.80
N GLU A 98 4.58 -5.88 20.32
CA GLU A 98 4.40 -6.32 18.93
C GLU A 98 4.67 -5.20 17.93
N VAL A 99 4.16 -3.99 18.15
CA VAL A 99 4.39 -2.87 17.24
C VAL A 99 5.85 -2.43 17.24
N LYS A 100 6.51 -2.47 18.40
CA LYS A 100 7.94 -2.14 18.51
C LYS A 100 8.84 -3.15 17.81
N GLU A 101 8.48 -4.41 17.79
CA GLU A 101 9.25 -5.47 17.11
C GLU A 101 9.03 -5.44 15.61
N ALA A 102 7.82 -5.10 15.16
CA ALA A 102 7.45 -5.13 13.76
C ALA A 102 7.95 -3.90 12.97
N LEU A 103 8.14 -2.75 13.62
CA LEU A 103 8.48 -1.49 12.98
C LEU A 103 9.96 -1.14 13.17
N THR A 104 10.56 -0.49 12.17
CA THR A 104 11.84 0.19 12.36
C THR A 104 11.67 1.37 13.32
N THR A 105 12.77 1.94 13.80
CA THR A 105 12.72 3.11 14.68
C THR A 105 12.00 4.28 14.02
N GLU A 106 12.24 4.52 12.72
CA GLU A 106 11.62 5.58 11.93
C GLU A 106 10.13 5.31 11.73
N GLU A 107 9.76 4.10 11.29
CA GLU A 107 8.36 3.69 11.13
C GLU A 107 7.58 3.80 12.45
N TYR A 108 8.20 3.41 13.57
CA TYR A 108 7.58 3.53 14.88
C TYR A 108 7.34 4.99 15.28
N GLN A 109 8.30 5.89 15.03
CA GLN A 109 8.15 7.32 15.31
C GLN A 109 7.06 7.96 14.46
N GLU A 110 7.02 7.65 13.15
CA GLU A 110 5.98 8.10 12.23
C GLU A 110 4.59 7.61 12.69
N ALA A 111 4.46 6.32 12.98
CA ALA A 111 3.22 5.71 13.46
C ALA A 111 2.72 6.35 14.75
N ARG A 112 3.61 6.52 15.74
CA ARG A 112 3.29 7.18 17.02
C ARG A 112 2.85 8.63 16.82
N ALA A 113 3.53 9.39 15.97
CA ALA A 113 3.17 10.78 15.69
C ALA A 113 1.80 10.89 15.01
N SER A 114 1.42 9.91 14.21
CA SER A 114 0.16 9.90 13.47
C SER A 114 -1.08 9.54 14.30
N THR A 115 -0.92 9.07 15.55
CA THR A 115 -2.04 8.63 16.41
C THR A 115 -3.09 9.72 16.69
N LEU A 116 -2.71 10.99 16.55
CA LEU A 116 -3.59 12.13 16.82
C LEU A 116 -4.32 12.66 15.58
N ASN A 117 -3.84 12.36 14.38
CA ASN A 117 -4.31 13.02 13.15
C ASN A 117 -4.50 12.10 11.93
N ALA A 118 -4.10 10.84 11.99
CA ALA A 118 -4.26 9.92 10.87
C ALA A 118 -5.62 9.20 10.95
N PHE A 119 -6.67 9.90 10.54
CA PHE A 119 -8.02 9.35 10.39
C PHE A 119 -8.37 9.26 8.92
N TYR A 120 -8.72 8.08 8.44
CA TYR A 120 -9.09 7.88 7.05
C TYR A 120 -10.54 8.24 6.80
N THR A 121 -10.78 8.90 5.65
CA THR A 121 -12.13 9.26 5.21
C THR A 121 -12.94 8.00 4.91
N SER A 122 -14.16 7.93 5.43
CA SER A 122 -15.02 6.75 5.24
C SER A 122 -15.48 6.60 3.77
N PRO A 123 -15.74 5.36 3.32
CA PRO A 123 -16.25 5.11 1.97
C PRO A 123 -17.52 5.91 1.63
N THR A 124 -18.44 6.05 2.58
CA THR A 124 -19.69 6.82 2.39
C THR A 124 -19.41 8.29 2.04
N VAL A 125 -18.48 8.93 2.76
CA VAL A 125 -18.12 10.33 2.49
C VAL A 125 -17.42 10.47 1.14
N ILE A 126 -16.50 9.57 0.83
CA ILE A 126 -15.78 9.58 -0.46
C ILE A 126 -16.75 9.41 -1.64
N LYS A 127 -17.71 8.47 -1.54
CA LYS A 127 -18.74 8.28 -2.56
C LYS A 127 -19.57 9.54 -2.77
N ALA A 128 -20.01 10.22 -1.70
CA ALA A 128 -20.75 11.47 -1.79
C ALA A 128 -19.91 12.60 -2.45
N MET A 129 -18.60 12.65 -2.18
CA MET A 129 -17.71 13.61 -2.84
C MET A 129 -17.57 13.32 -4.34
N TYR A 130 -17.44 12.06 -4.74
CA TYR A 130 -17.43 11.70 -6.18
C TYR A 130 -18.75 12.01 -6.86
N GLU A 131 -19.88 11.75 -6.22
CA GLU A 131 -21.21 12.14 -6.75
C GLU A 131 -21.31 13.66 -6.99
N ALA A 132 -20.84 14.47 -6.03
CA ALA A 132 -20.80 15.91 -6.18
C ALA A 132 -19.92 16.34 -7.37
N LEU A 133 -18.71 15.76 -7.50
CA LEU A 133 -17.80 16.05 -8.62
C LEU A 133 -18.41 15.63 -9.96
N GLU A 134 -19.11 14.49 -9.99
CA GLU A 134 -19.81 14.01 -11.17
C GLU A 134 -20.92 14.96 -11.60
N ASN A 135 -21.71 15.47 -10.64
CA ASN A 135 -22.75 16.46 -10.89
C ASN A 135 -22.17 17.82 -11.38
N MET A 136 -20.93 18.14 -10.98
CA MET A 136 -20.19 19.29 -11.48
C MET A 136 -19.57 19.06 -12.88
N GLY A 137 -19.69 17.86 -13.44
CA GLY A 137 -19.24 17.52 -14.79
C GLY A 137 -17.85 16.91 -14.89
N LEU A 138 -17.19 16.58 -13.76
CA LEU A 138 -15.89 15.89 -13.80
C LEU A 138 -16.08 14.47 -14.37
N ARG A 139 -15.31 14.13 -15.41
CA ARG A 139 -15.29 12.80 -16.02
C ARG A 139 -13.89 12.31 -16.30
N THR A 140 -12.99 13.23 -16.64
CA THR A 140 -11.60 12.95 -17.02
C THR A 140 -10.70 14.03 -16.47
N GLY A 141 -9.41 13.75 -16.37
CA GLY A 141 -8.41 14.73 -15.93
C GLY A 141 -7.41 14.14 -14.94
N ASN A 142 -6.55 15.01 -14.44
CA ASN A 142 -5.57 14.68 -13.41
C ASN A 142 -6.13 15.05 -12.05
N VAL A 143 -6.09 14.12 -11.10
CA VAL A 143 -6.51 14.32 -9.71
C VAL A 143 -5.33 14.02 -8.79
N LEU A 144 -5.01 14.95 -7.91
CA LEU A 144 -3.99 14.80 -6.89
C LEU A 144 -4.62 14.63 -5.51
N GLU A 145 -4.27 13.55 -4.84
CA GLU A 145 -4.56 13.30 -3.43
C GLU A 145 -3.28 13.55 -2.62
N PRO A 146 -3.16 14.71 -1.94
CA PRO A 146 -1.89 15.14 -1.33
C PRO A 146 -1.58 14.47 0.02
N SER A 147 -2.53 13.70 0.57
CA SER A 147 -2.38 12.91 1.80
C SER A 147 -3.21 11.64 1.63
N CYS A 148 -2.77 10.78 0.69
CA CYS A 148 -3.63 9.71 0.20
C CYS A 148 -3.85 8.56 1.20
N GLY A 149 -3.10 8.49 2.30
CA GLY A 149 -3.13 7.33 3.18
C GLY A 149 -2.83 6.06 2.41
N ILE A 150 -3.68 5.05 2.56
CA ILE A 150 -3.61 3.84 1.74
C ILE A 150 -4.35 3.96 0.40
N GLY A 151 -4.93 5.14 0.07
CA GLY A 151 -5.55 5.41 -1.23
C GLY A 151 -7.04 5.11 -1.32
N ASN A 152 -7.82 5.33 -0.26
CA ASN A 152 -9.26 5.05 -0.27
C ASN A 152 -10.01 5.80 -1.39
N PHE A 153 -9.62 7.04 -1.71
CA PHE A 153 -10.17 7.77 -2.85
C PHE A 153 -9.89 7.06 -4.19
N MET A 154 -8.71 6.45 -4.33
CA MET A 154 -8.34 5.69 -5.53
C MET A 154 -9.18 4.42 -5.69
N GLY A 155 -9.46 3.72 -4.59
CA GLY A 155 -10.24 2.49 -4.56
C GLY A 155 -11.74 2.67 -4.79
N LEU A 156 -12.23 3.92 -4.68
CA LEU A 156 -13.65 4.29 -4.80
C LEU A 156 -13.96 5.16 -6.02
N VAL A 157 -13.01 5.34 -6.94
CA VAL A 157 -13.28 6.05 -8.21
C VAL A 157 -14.45 5.38 -8.93
N PRO A 158 -15.56 6.10 -9.23
CA PRO A 158 -16.70 5.52 -9.92
C PRO A 158 -16.37 5.15 -11.37
N GLU A 159 -17.10 4.18 -11.94
CA GLU A 159 -16.90 3.74 -13.32
C GLU A 159 -17.04 4.88 -14.33
N SER A 160 -17.95 5.82 -14.07
CA SER A 160 -18.13 7.03 -14.89
C SER A 160 -16.90 7.94 -14.96
N MET A 161 -15.92 7.73 -14.06
CA MET A 161 -14.67 8.49 -13.92
C MET A 161 -13.43 7.60 -14.03
N GLU A 162 -13.52 6.38 -14.58
CA GLU A 162 -12.39 5.42 -14.68
C GLU A 162 -11.18 5.97 -15.45
N ASN A 163 -11.40 7.00 -16.29
CA ASN A 163 -10.36 7.67 -17.07
C ASN A 163 -9.65 8.80 -16.31
N LEU A 164 -9.96 9.04 -15.04
CA LEU A 164 -9.19 9.94 -14.18
C LEU A 164 -7.77 9.38 -13.97
N LYS A 165 -6.78 10.25 -14.12
CA LYS A 165 -5.40 9.94 -13.74
C LYS A 165 -5.19 10.35 -12.29
N MET A 166 -5.16 9.36 -11.40
CA MET A 166 -4.98 9.58 -9.98
C MET A 166 -3.50 9.59 -9.59
N TYR A 167 -3.13 10.60 -8.81
CA TYR A 167 -1.79 10.77 -8.23
C TYR A 167 -1.94 10.84 -6.71
N GLY A 168 -1.14 10.06 -5.98
CA GLY A 168 -1.11 10.08 -4.52
C GLY A 168 0.23 10.59 -4.00
N VAL A 169 0.18 11.36 -2.93
CA VAL A 169 1.34 11.71 -2.12
C VAL A 169 1.05 11.32 -0.68
N GLU A 170 1.98 10.62 -0.04
CA GLU A 170 1.85 10.22 1.36
C GLU A 170 3.17 10.42 2.10
N LEU A 171 3.08 10.91 3.32
CA LEU A 171 4.20 11.15 4.21
C LEU A 171 4.53 9.91 5.04
N ASP A 172 3.50 9.23 5.57
CA ASP A 172 3.66 7.98 6.32
C ASP A 172 4.14 6.87 5.39
N SER A 173 5.32 6.34 5.68
CA SER A 173 5.98 5.38 4.80
C SER A 173 5.20 4.06 4.67
N ILE A 174 4.59 3.58 5.75
CA ILE A 174 3.80 2.33 5.74
C ILE A 174 2.53 2.52 4.89
N SER A 175 1.75 3.56 5.14
CA SER A 175 0.53 3.86 4.39
C SER A 175 0.80 4.00 2.89
N GLY A 176 1.83 4.75 2.53
CA GLY A 176 2.18 4.96 1.13
C GLY A 176 2.72 3.71 0.43
N ARG A 177 3.45 2.84 1.14
CA ARG A 177 3.91 1.55 0.61
C ARG A 177 2.74 0.58 0.41
N ILE A 178 1.78 0.55 1.35
CA ILE A 178 0.52 -0.18 1.20
C ILE A 178 -0.25 0.34 -0.03
N ALA A 179 -0.39 1.66 -0.16
CA ALA A 179 -1.07 2.27 -1.31
C ALA A 179 -0.45 1.85 -2.65
N LYS A 180 0.88 1.76 -2.74
CA LYS A 180 1.58 1.26 -3.95
C LYS A 180 1.25 -0.19 -4.27
N GLN A 181 1.02 -1.03 -3.26
CA GLN A 181 0.61 -2.41 -3.46
C GLN A 181 -0.87 -2.54 -3.84
N LEU A 182 -1.72 -1.64 -3.34
CA LEU A 182 -3.14 -1.61 -3.68
C LEU A 182 -3.41 -1.03 -5.07
N TYR A 183 -2.70 0.03 -5.46
CA TYR A 183 -2.95 0.77 -6.72
C TYR A 183 -1.74 0.71 -7.64
N GLN A 184 -1.41 -0.50 -8.09
CA GLN A 184 -0.18 -0.83 -8.82
C GLN A 184 -0.05 -0.15 -10.19
N LYS A 185 -1.16 0.37 -10.75
CA LYS A 185 -1.20 1.13 -12.02
C LYS A 185 -1.17 2.65 -11.80
N MET A 186 -1.29 3.13 -10.56
CA MET A 186 -1.33 4.57 -10.22
C MET A 186 0.04 5.07 -9.79
N GLN A 187 0.20 6.39 -9.75
CA GLN A 187 1.45 7.03 -9.33
C GLN A 187 1.31 7.48 -7.87
N ILE A 188 2.06 6.83 -6.98
CA ILE A 188 2.09 7.16 -5.56
C ILE A 188 3.52 7.50 -5.17
N SER A 189 3.69 8.70 -4.62
CA SER A 189 4.98 9.24 -4.17
C SER A 189 5.02 9.27 -2.65
N LEU A 190 6.13 8.76 -2.09
CA LEU A 190 6.45 8.90 -0.67
C LEU A 190 7.34 10.12 -0.50
N HIS A 191 6.99 11.03 0.39
CA HIS A 191 7.79 12.22 0.66
C HIS A 191 8.34 12.19 2.07
N HIS A 192 9.67 12.14 2.18
CA HIS A 192 10.37 12.46 3.41
C HIS A 192 10.67 13.97 3.43
N HIS A 193 10.03 14.71 4.32
CA HIS A 193 10.32 16.07 4.83
C HIS A 193 10.89 17.18 3.90
N ASN A 194 11.20 16.93 2.64
CA ASN A 194 11.62 17.94 1.68
C ASN A 194 10.64 17.98 0.51
N ILE A 195 9.55 18.75 0.68
CA ILE A 195 8.57 19.00 -0.38
C ILE A 195 9.26 19.82 -1.49
N ARG A 196 9.94 19.14 -2.40
CA ARG A 196 10.00 19.63 -3.78
C ARG A 196 8.72 19.13 -4.43
N ILE A 197 7.77 20.05 -4.61
CA ILE A 197 6.58 19.80 -5.44
C ILE A 197 7.09 19.20 -6.75
N ILE A 198 6.80 17.91 -6.94
CA ILE A 198 7.09 17.24 -8.20
C ILE A 198 6.30 18.02 -9.25
N ARG A 199 6.97 18.44 -10.33
CA ARG A 199 6.28 18.96 -11.50
C ARG A 199 5.41 17.81 -12.04
N LEU A 200 4.14 17.80 -11.62
CA LEU A 200 3.11 16.86 -12.07
C LEU A 200 2.39 17.37 -13.33
N PHE A 201 2.90 18.46 -13.91
CA PHE A 201 2.32 19.11 -15.10
C PHE A 201 3.36 19.31 -16.18
#